data_7f507401b5e25f87725ceca384871d56
#
_entry.id   7f507401b5e25f87725ceca384871d56
#
_cell.length_a   1.000
_cell.length_b   1.000
_cell.length_c   1.000
_cell.angle_alpha   90.00
_cell.angle_beta   90.00
_cell.angle_gamma   90.00
#
_symmetry.space_group_name_H-M   'P 1'
#
loop_
_entity.id
_entity.type
_entity.pdbx_description
1 polymer ?
#
loop_
_entity_poly.entity_id
_entity_poly.type
_entity_poly.pdbx_seq_one_letter_code
_entity_poly.pdbx_strand_id
1 'polypeptide(L)'
;MENLVVIREAQESDHSFIFELSPYLAEVAQLDWHSDEAIQTMQDDYISKMLEKTSKPNITFIAEINNVSLGFIHVRTHEDSISGETCGTIPLLAVSPKSQGLGLGKLLIEHGEKWAKNLGCRLLHLEVFANNKKADSFYQNIGFKPETVHMIKPI
;
A
#
# COMPACT_ATOMS: atom_id res chain seq x y z
N MET A 1 -19.02 22.85 7.64
CA MET A 1 -17.65 22.93 7.05
C MET A 1 -17.28 21.57 6.50
N GLU A 2 -16.94 21.53 5.25
CA GLU A 2 -16.42 20.29 4.65
C GLU A 2 -15.02 20.03 5.20
N ASN A 3 -14.81 18.82 5.71
CA ASN A 3 -13.48 18.34 6.11
C ASN A 3 -12.68 18.02 4.85
N LEU A 4 -11.76 18.91 4.49
CA LEU A 4 -10.92 18.71 3.32
C LEU A 4 -9.85 17.64 3.59
N VAL A 5 -9.78 16.67 2.69
CA VAL A 5 -8.70 15.70 2.68
C VAL A 5 -7.47 16.34 2.04
N VAL A 6 -6.34 16.25 2.71
CA VAL A 6 -5.04 16.68 2.19
C VAL A 6 -4.19 15.43 1.94
N ILE A 7 -3.66 15.32 0.73
CA ILE A 7 -2.67 14.29 0.39
C ILE A 7 -1.33 15.02 0.23
N ARG A 8 -0.37 14.64 1.04
CA ARG A 8 0.97 15.25 1.06
C ARG A 8 2.07 14.20 1.08
N GLU A 9 3.27 14.56 0.70
CA GLU A 9 4.43 13.71 0.84
C GLU A 9 4.74 13.48 2.33
N ALA A 10 5.11 12.24 2.68
CA ALA A 10 5.49 11.88 4.03
C ALA A 10 6.84 12.48 4.40
N GLN A 11 6.97 12.81 5.67
CA GLN A 11 8.21 13.24 6.31
C GLN A 11 8.67 12.16 7.31
N GLU A 12 9.89 12.26 7.79
CA GLU A 12 10.42 11.32 8.77
C GLU A 12 9.57 11.24 10.03
N SER A 13 8.97 12.37 10.44
CA SER A 13 8.04 12.43 11.57
C SER A 13 6.76 11.59 11.38
N ASP A 14 6.44 11.18 10.15
CA ASP A 14 5.28 10.34 9.86
C ASP A 14 5.55 8.84 10.04
N HIS A 15 6.79 8.43 10.20
CA HIS A 15 7.15 7.01 10.30
C HIS A 15 6.45 6.31 11.46
N SER A 16 6.31 6.97 12.61
CA SER A 16 5.58 6.40 13.76
C SER A 16 4.13 6.09 13.44
N PHE A 17 3.44 6.98 12.72
CA PHE A 17 2.07 6.75 12.25
C PHE A 17 1.98 5.55 11.32
N ILE A 18 2.93 5.41 10.38
CA ILE A 18 2.97 4.28 9.45
C ILE A 18 3.10 2.95 10.23
N PHE A 19 4.00 2.90 11.22
CA PHE A 19 4.15 1.71 12.08
C PHE A 19 2.92 1.43 12.94
N GLU A 20 2.18 2.44 13.36
CA GLU A 20 0.92 2.25 14.09
C GLU A 20 -0.12 1.45 13.31
N LEU A 21 -0.06 1.46 11.98
CA LEU A 21 -0.97 0.71 11.11
C LEU A 21 -0.52 -0.74 10.87
N SER A 22 0.71 -1.10 11.24
CA SER A 22 1.24 -2.45 11.04
C SER A 22 0.37 -3.57 11.63
N PRO A 23 -0.17 -3.47 12.86
CA PRO A 23 -1.06 -4.50 13.40
C PRO A 23 -2.31 -4.74 12.56
N TYR A 24 -2.87 -3.70 11.96
CA TYR A 24 -4.05 -3.84 11.09
C TYR A 24 -3.70 -4.50 9.75
N LEU A 25 -2.52 -4.22 9.23
CA LEU A 25 -2.02 -4.90 8.02
C LEU A 25 -1.78 -6.38 8.29
N ALA A 26 -1.26 -6.72 9.46
CA ALA A 26 -1.07 -8.12 9.89
C ALA A 26 -2.41 -8.83 10.09
N GLU A 27 -3.41 -8.17 10.66
CA GLU A 27 -4.74 -8.73 10.91
C GLU A 27 -5.42 -9.20 9.62
N VAL A 28 -5.34 -8.44 8.54
CA VAL A 28 -5.95 -8.80 7.25
C VAL A 28 -5.15 -9.82 6.45
N ALA A 29 -3.93 -10.14 6.88
CA ALA A 29 -3.04 -11.10 6.22
C ALA A 29 -3.05 -12.47 6.89
N GLN A 30 -3.99 -12.77 7.78
CA GLN A 30 -4.05 -14.04 8.51
C GLN A 30 -4.33 -15.21 7.59
N LEU A 31 -3.42 -16.20 7.61
CA LEU A 31 -3.47 -17.41 6.80
C LEU A 31 -3.18 -18.61 7.71
N ASP A 32 -3.88 -19.71 7.50
CA ASP A 32 -3.81 -20.89 8.38
C ASP A 32 -2.41 -21.49 8.53
N TRP A 33 -1.54 -21.31 7.54
CA TRP A 33 -0.19 -21.87 7.52
C TRP A 33 0.89 -20.93 8.03
N HIS A 34 0.51 -19.77 8.57
CA HIS A 34 1.44 -18.83 9.21
C HIS A 34 0.95 -18.44 10.58
N SER A 35 1.87 -18.32 11.54
CA SER A 35 1.55 -17.82 12.87
C SER A 35 1.29 -16.31 12.84
N ASP A 36 0.51 -15.82 13.78
CA ASP A 36 0.26 -14.38 13.94
C ASP A 36 1.55 -13.61 14.18
N GLU A 37 2.48 -14.20 14.93
CA GLU A 37 3.80 -13.62 15.21
C GLU A 37 4.63 -13.49 13.92
N ALA A 38 4.65 -14.53 13.08
CA ALA A 38 5.38 -14.49 11.81
C ALA A 38 4.82 -13.41 10.88
N ILE A 39 3.50 -13.27 10.81
CA ILE A 39 2.84 -12.25 9.99
C ILE A 39 3.16 -10.85 10.52
N GLN A 40 3.09 -10.63 11.82
CA GLN A 40 3.40 -9.33 12.42
C GLN A 40 4.86 -8.94 12.19
N THR A 41 5.79 -9.87 12.40
CA THR A 41 7.22 -9.64 12.15
C THR A 41 7.45 -9.30 10.68
N MET A 42 6.81 -10.01 9.77
CA MET A 42 6.91 -9.73 8.33
C MET A 42 6.44 -8.32 7.99
N GLN A 43 5.31 -7.88 8.56
CA GLN A 43 4.78 -6.54 8.30
C GLN A 43 5.71 -5.45 8.86
N ASP A 44 6.23 -5.62 10.07
CA ASP A 44 7.16 -4.66 10.66
C ASP A 44 8.46 -4.54 9.85
N ASP A 45 9.02 -5.67 9.43
CA ASP A 45 10.23 -5.70 8.60
C ASP A 45 9.98 -5.09 7.22
N TYR A 46 8.80 -5.34 6.65
CA TYR A 46 8.42 -4.80 5.35
C TYR A 46 8.34 -3.28 5.38
N ILE A 47 7.72 -2.71 6.42
CA ILE A 47 7.65 -1.26 6.63
C ILE A 47 9.06 -0.69 6.82
N SER A 48 9.89 -1.32 7.66
CA SER A 48 11.27 -0.86 7.91
C SER A 48 12.07 -0.77 6.62
N LYS A 49 12.01 -1.80 5.78
CA LYS A 49 12.70 -1.83 4.48
C LYS A 49 12.14 -0.80 3.50
N MET A 50 10.83 -0.64 3.48
CA MET A 50 10.16 0.34 2.64
C MET A 50 10.60 1.76 2.94
N LEU A 51 10.85 2.09 4.20
CA LEU A 51 11.24 3.42 4.65
C LEU A 51 12.75 3.67 4.57
N GLU A 52 13.56 2.67 4.23
CA GLU A 52 15.00 2.85 4.02
C GLU A 52 15.26 3.78 2.81
N LYS A 53 16.29 4.61 2.94
CA LYS A 53 16.73 5.46 1.83
C LYS A 53 17.28 4.59 0.70
N THR A 54 16.81 4.85 -0.52
CA THR A 54 17.26 4.15 -1.73
C THR A 54 17.45 5.15 -2.86
N SER A 55 18.34 4.84 -3.80
CA SER A 55 18.53 5.63 -5.03
C SER A 55 17.43 5.41 -6.06
N LYS A 56 16.61 4.36 -5.92
CA LYS A 56 15.50 4.10 -6.83
C LYS A 56 14.34 5.06 -6.54
N PRO A 57 13.64 5.54 -7.58
CA PRO A 57 12.48 6.41 -7.38
C PRO A 57 11.42 5.74 -6.50
N ASN A 58 11.02 6.44 -5.45
CA ASN A 58 9.94 6.02 -4.56
C ASN A 58 9.36 7.24 -3.86
N ILE A 59 8.15 7.09 -3.36
CA ILE A 59 7.47 8.14 -2.60
C ILE A 59 6.49 7.52 -1.62
N THR A 60 6.29 8.20 -0.51
CA THR A 60 5.21 7.90 0.43
C THR A 60 4.31 9.12 0.54
N PHE A 61 3.01 8.94 0.36
CA PHE A 61 2.00 9.97 0.60
C PHE A 61 1.22 9.68 1.86
N ILE A 62 0.88 10.73 2.58
CA ILE A 62 0.01 10.71 3.75
C ILE A 62 -1.32 11.36 3.39
N ALA A 63 -2.42 10.71 3.78
CA ALA A 63 -3.75 11.32 3.75
C ALA A 63 -4.10 11.83 5.14
N GLU A 64 -4.50 13.09 5.24
CA GLU A 64 -4.89 13.70 6.51
C GLU A 64 -6.16 14.54 6.38
N ILE A 65 -6.89 14.64 7.48
CA ILE A 65 -8.03 15.55 7.63
C ILE A 65 -7.80 16.33 8.92
N ASN A 66 -7.89 17.66 8.86
CA ASN A 66 -7.66 18.54 10.02
C ASN A 66 -6.31 18.27 10.72
N ASN A 67 -5.26 18.07 9.93
CA ASN A 67 -3.90 17.77 10.41
C ASN A 67 -3.77 16.44 11.17
N VAL A 68 -4.74 15.54 11.05
CA VAL A 68 -4.68 14.19 11.61
C VAL A 68 -4.40 13.21 10.50
N SER A 69 -3.29 12.46 10.60
CA SER A 69 -2.92 11.43 9.63
C SER A 69 -3.87 10.23 9.74
N LEU A 70 -4.45 9.82 8.61
CA LEU A 70 -5.48 8.79 8.56
C LEU A 70 -5.14 7.62 7.62
N GLY A 71 -4.15 7.77 6.78
CA GLY A 71 -3.74 6.73 5.87
C GLY A 71 -2.44 7.07 5.15
N PHE A 72 -1.86 6.08 4.48
CA PHE A 72 -0.67 6.27 3.67
C PHE A 72 -0.63 5.32 2.48
N ILE A 73 0.15 5.69 1.48
CA ILE A 73 0.53 4.84 0.36
C ILE A 73 2.03 4.96 0.12
N HIS A 74 2.70 3.85 -0.14
CA HIS A 74 4.06 3.85 -0.65
C HIS A 74 4.05 3.35 -2.09
N VAL A 75 4.74 4.07 -2.97
CA VAL A 75 4.88 3.72 -4.39
C VAL A 75 6.36 3.76 -4.75
N ARG A 76 6.79 2.81 -5.55
CA ARG A 76 8.16 2.76 -6.07
C ARG A 76 8.17 2.25 -7.49
N THR A 77 9.29 2.43 -8.17
CA THR A 77 9.52 1.80 -9.46
C THR A 77 9.90 0.33 -9.29
N HIS A 78 9.56 -0.45 -10.29
CA HIS A 78 9.83 -1.88 -10.35
C HIS A 78 10.02 -2.28 -11.82
N GLU A 79 10.77 -3.33 -12.07
CA GLU A 79 10.89 -3.91 -13.40
C GLU A 79 9.81 -4.98 -13.60
N ASP A 80 8.96 -4.79 -14.61
CA ASP A 80 7.95 -5.77 -14.97
C ASP A 80 8.61 -7.05 -15.47
N SER A 81 8.30 -8.19 -14.86
CA SER A 81 8.94 -9.46 -15.17
C SER A 81 8.56 -10.05 -16.54
N ILE A 82 7.45 -9.58 -17.12
CA ILE A 82 6.96 -10.05 -18.42
C ILE A 82 7.50 -9.17 -19.54
N SER A 83 7.34 -7.85 -19.43
CA SER A 83 7.71 -6.91 -20.49
C SER A 83 9.14 -6.35 -20.36
N GLY A 84 9.74 -6.43 -19.17
CA GLY A 84 11.02 -5.81 -18.86
C GLY A 84 10.97 -4.29 -18.72
N GLU A 85 9.78 -3.68 -18.87
CA GLU A 85 9.64 -2.23 -18.73
C GLU A 85 9.65 -1.80 -17.27
N THR A 86 10.04 -0.55 -17.02
CA THR A 86 9.89 0.04 -15.69
C THR A 86 8.42 0.34 -15.44
N CYS A 87 7.88 -0.16 -14.34
CA CYS A 87 6.51 0.06 -13.91
C CYS A 87 6.48 0.62 -12.49
N GLY A 88 5.31 1.08 -12.05
CA GLY A 88 5.07 1.43 -10.65
C GLY A 88 4.59 0.20 -9.89
N THR A 89 4.92 0.13 -8.60
CA THR A 89 4.32 -0.86 -7.69
C THR A 89 3.96 -0.18 -6.37
N ILE A 90 2.90 -0.67 -5.75
CA ILE A 90 2.42 -0.21 -4.45
C ILE A 90 2.72 -1.29 -3.42
N PRO A 91 3.86 -1.19 -2.69
CA PRO A 91 4.17 -2.15 -1.64
C PRO A 91 3.15 -2.14 -0.50
N LEU A 92 2.68 -0.98 -0.10
CA LEU A 92 1.71 -0.84 0.99
C LEU A 92 0.74 0.31 0.74
N LEU A 93 -0.50 0.06 1.11
CA LEU A 93 -1.57 1.03 1.23
C LEU A 93 -2.36 0.68 2.49
N ALA A 94 -2.53 1.64 3.38
CA ALA A 94 -3.33 1.43 4.59
C ALA A 94 -4.10 2.69 4.95
N VAL A 95 -5.32 2.49 5.43
CA VAL A 95 -6.18 3.54 5.98
C VAL A 95 -6.55 3.12 7.40
N SER A 96 -6.47 4.07 8.34
CA SER A 96 -6.88 3.84 9.73
C SER A 96 -8.29 3.23 9.76
N PRO A 97 -8.54 2.18 10.61
CA PRO A 97 -9.83 1.51 10.65
C PRO A 97 -11.03 2.44 10.87
N LYS A 98 -10.86 3.46 11.71
CA LYS A 98 -11.91 4.46 11.99
C LYS A 98 -12.19 5.42 10.83
N SER A 99 -11.32 5.44 9.82
CA SER A 99 -11.42 6.36 8.68
C SER A 99 -11.78 5.66 7.38
N GLN A 100 -12.09 4.37 7.44
CA GLN A 100 -12.54 3.61 6.28
C GLN A 100 -13.93 4.11 5.82
N GLY A 101 -14.18 4.01 4.53
CA GLY A 101 -15.43 4.51 3.94
C GLY A 101 -15.42 5.99 3.56
N LEU A 102 -14.33 6.72 3.81
CA LEU A 102 -14.19 8.14 3.47
C LEU A 102 -13.55 8.40 2.09
N GLY A 103 -13.25 7.33 1.33
CA GLY A 103 -12.63 7.43 0.01
C GLY A 103 -11.13 7.72 0.02
N LEU A 104 -10.47 7.63 1.17
CA LEU A 104 -9.04 7.94 1.32
C LEU A 104 -8.15 7.01 0.52
N GLY A 105 -8.46 5.71 0.49
CA GLY A 105 -7.69 4.72 -0.27
C GLY A 105 -7.67 5.04 -1.76
N LYS A 106 -8.81 5.41 -2.32
CA LYS A 106 -8.92 5.81 -3.73
C LYS A 106 -8.08 7.05 -4.03
N LEU A 107 -8.16 8.08 -3.18
CA LEU A 107 -7.38 9.30 -3.35
C LEU A 107 -5.87 9.03 -3.27
N LEU A 108 -5.44 8.18 -2.34
CA LEU A 108 -4.04 7.80 -2.22
C LEU A 108 -3.56 7.06 -3.48
N ILE A 109 -4.35 6.13 -4.00
CA ILE A 109 -4.01 5.42 -5.24
C ILE A 109 -3.94 6.38 -6.43
N GLU A 110 -4.87 7.31 -6.54
CA GLU A 110 -4.84 8.32 -7.61
C GLU A 110 -3.55 9.15 -7.58
N HIS A 111 -3.07 9.51 -6.42
CA HIS A 111 -1.79 10.22 -6.27
C HIS A 111 -0.60 9.33 -6.65
N GLY A 112 -0.60 8.07 -6.22
CA GLY A 112 0.44 7.11 -6.59
C GLY A 112 0.47 6.82 -8.09
N GLU A 113 -0.70 6.67 -8.70
CA GLU A 113 -0.84 6.46 -10.13
C GLU A 113 -0.30 7.66 -10.93
N LYS A 114 -0.64 8.87 -10.51
CA LYS A 114 -0.14 10.10 -11.14
C LYS A 114 1.38 10.19 -11.04
N TRP A 115 1.94 9.87 -9.88
CA TRP A 115 3.39 9.85 -9.68
C TRP A 115 4.07 8.86 -10.64
N ALA A 116 3.55 7.65 -10.77
CA ALA A 116 4.08 6.63 -11.67
C ALA A 116 3.96 7.08 -13.14
N LYS A 117 2.82 7.64 -13.54
CA LYS A 117 2.62 8.20 -14.89
C LYS A 117 3.65 9.28 -15.22
N ASN A 118 3.95 10.17 -14.28
CA ASN A 118 4.93 11.25 -14.48
C ASN A 118 6.34 10.71 -14.68
N LEU A 119 6.64 9.48 -14.25
CA LEU A 119 7.89 8.78 -14.52
C LEU A 119 7.87 7.96 -15.82
N GLY A 120 6.78 8.02 -16.58
CA GLY A 120 6.62 7.29 -17.82
C GLY A 120 6.15 5.84 -17.65
N CYS A 121 5.71 5.45 -16.46
CA CYS A 121 5.20 4.09 -16.23
C CYS A 121 3.84 3.90 -16.90
N ARG A 122 3.68 2.77 -17.59
CA ARG A 122 2.44 2.36 -18.25
C ARG A 122 1.60 1.48 -17.34
N LEU A 123 2.24 0.74 -16.42
CA LEU A 123 1.60 -0.24 -15.54
C LEU A 123 1.84 0.12 -14.08
N LEU A 124 0.85 -0.16 -13.26
CA LEU A 124 0.92 -0.03 -11.80
C LEU A 124 0.55 -1.38 -11.17
N HIS A 125 1.46 -1.92 -10.39
CA HIS A 125 1.34 -3.24 -9.75
C HIS A 125 1.01 -3.12 -8.28
N LEU A 126 0.31 -4.11 -7.74
CA LEU A 126 0.19 -4.35 -6.30
C LEU A 126 -0.02 -5.84 -6.05
N GLU A 127 0.23 -6.25 -4.81
CA GLU A 127 -0.12 -7.58 -4.32
C GLU A 127 -1.15 -7.44 -3.19
N VAL A 128 -2.08 -8.38 -3.14
CA VAL A 128 -3.09 -8.45 -2.09
C VAL A 128 -3.20 -9.88 -1.61
N PHE A 129 -3.29 -10.09 -0.28
CA PHE A 129 -3.52 -11.42 0.25
C PHE A 129 -4.88 -11.95 -0.20
N ALA A 130 -4.90 -13.22 -0.62
CA ALA A 130 -6.09 -13.85 -1.20
C ALA A 130 -7.30 -13.86 -0.27
N ASN A 131 -7.08 -13.88 1.05
CA ASN A 131 -8.14 -13.85 2.05
C ASN A 131 -8.63 -12.43 2.37
N ASN A 132 -7.95 -11.39 1.91
CA ASN A 132 -8.38 -9.99 2.07
C ASN A 132 -9.39 -9.62 0.97
N LYS A 133 -10.60 -10.19 1.07
CA LYS A 133 -11.64 -10.03 0.05
C LYS A 133 -12.10 -8.59 -0.13
N LYS A 134 -12.13 -7.83 0.96
CA LYS A 134 -12.53 -6.42 0.91
C LYS A 134 -11.54 -5.58 0.08
N ALA A 135 -10.25 -5.76 0.31
CA ALA A 135 -9.21 -5.05 -0.46
C ALA A 135 -9.20 -5.51 -1.91
N ASP A 136 -9.29 -6.82 -2.16
CA ASP A 136 -9.34 -7.38 -3.51
C ASP A 136 -10.49 -6.77 -4.33
N SER A 137 -11.70 -6.74 -3.77
CA SER A 137 -12.87 -6.12 -4.42
C SER A 137 -12.66 -4.63 -4.66
N PHE A 138 -12.09 -3.92 -3.70
CA PHE A 138 -11.78 -2.49 -3.83
C PHE A 138 -10.82 -2.24 -5.00
N TYR A 139 -9.74 -2.99 -5.10
CA TYR A 139 -8.77 -2.83 -6.18
C TYR A 139 -9.36 -3.15 -7.54
N GLN A 140 -10.15 -4.22 -7.65
CA GLN A 140 -10.80 -4.56 -8.91
C GLN A 140 -11.80 -3.49 -9.35
N ASN A 141 -12.55 -2.91 -8.41
CA ASN A 141 -13.51 -1.83 -8.71
C ASN A 141 -12.85 -0.56 -9.25
N ILE A 142 -11.59 -0.32 -8.92
CA ILE A 142 -10.86 0.86 -9.42
C ILE A 142 -9.93 0.54 -10.61
N GLY A 143 -10.05 -0.66 -11.18
CA GLY A 143 -9.42 -1.02 -12.44
C GLY A 143 -8.24 -1.98 -12.37
N PHE A 144 -7.84 -2.45 -11.19
CA PHE A 144 -6.81 -3.50 -11.10
C PHE A 144 -7.39 -4.84 -11.54
N LYS A 145 -6.57 -5.63 -12.23
CA LYS A 145 -6.93 -6.97 -12.71
C LYS A 145 -5.92 -7.98 -12.21
N PRO A 146 -6.35 -9.16 -11.76
CA PRO A 146 -5.41 -10.24 -11.39
C PRO A 146 -4.57 -10.65 -12.59
N GLU A 147 -3.27 -10.81 -12.38
CA GLU A 147 -2.34 -11.28 -13.42
C GLU A 147 -1.78 -12.66 -13.09
N THR A 148 -1.31 -12.85 -11.85
CA THR A 148 -0.80 -14.14 -11.37
C THR A 148 -1.47 -14.49 -10.05
N VAL A 149 -1.48 -15.79 -9.73
CA VAL A 149 -1.96 -16.28 -8.43
C VAL A 149 -0.85 -17.10 -7.78
N HIS A 150 -0.42 -16.69 -6.59
CA HIS A 150 0.54 -17.40 -5.77
C HIS A 150 -0.21 -18.41 -4.90
N MET A 151 0.16 -19.68 -4.99
CA MET A 151 -0.51 -20.79 -4.30
C MET A 151 0.44 -21.49 -3.34
N ILE A 152 -0.05 -21.85 -2.16
CA ILE A 152 0.69 -22.56 -1.11
C ILE A 152 -0.05 -23.84 -0.78
N LYS A 153 0.71 -24.92 -0.61
CA LYS A 153 0.18 -26.21 -0.13
C LYS A 153 0.98 -26.62 1.11
N PRO A 154 0.39 -26.61 2.29
CA PRO A 154 1.02 -27.23 3.46
C PRO A 154 1.22 -28.73 3.25
N ILE A 155 2.36 -29.26 3.67
CA ILE A 155 2.70 -30.67 3.51
C ILE A 155 3.13 -31.28 4.84
#